data_43f44261c98e13c6f412d4d2ba1134d3
#
_entry.id   43f44261c98e13c6f412d4d2ba1134d3
#
_cell.length_a   1.000
_cell.length_b   1.000
_cell.length_c   1.000
_cell.angle_alpha   90.00
_cell.angle_beta   90.00
_cell.angle_gamma   90.00
#
_symmetry.space_group_name_H-M   'P 1'
#
loop_
_entity.id
_entity.type
_entity.pdbx_description
1 polymer ?
#
loop_
_entity_poly.entity_id
_entity_poly.type
_entity_poly.pdbx_seq_one_letter_code
_entity_poly.pdbx_strand_id
1 'polypeptide(L)'
;MKQRATKIVATIGPASSTFEVLQRMIEAGVDVVRLNFSHGKAEDHIARAQMVRDAAAACGREIAVMADLQGPKIRIGKFSNGKIELAKGDAFILDAACELGDQQRVGLDYKELPSDLKSGDVLLLNDGLIVLTVDRVQGSEIFTTVRSEEHTSELQ
;
A
#
# COMPACT_ATOMS: atom_id res chain seq x y z
N MET A 1 -18.13 24.58 -21.31
CA MET A 1 -18.27 24.17 -19.89
C MET A 1 -17.44 25.10 -19.02
N LYS A 2 -17.97 25.57 -17.87
CA LYS A 2 -17.12 26.28 -16.88
C LYS A 2 -16.05 25.32 -16.38
N GLN A 3 -14.78 25.66 -16.54
CA GLN A 3 -13.67 24.88 -15.98
C GLN A 3 -13.77 24.93 -14.46
N ARG A 4 -13.91 23.76 -13.82
CA ARG A 4 -13.85 23.63 -12.35
C ARG A 4 -12.40 23.79 -11.90
N ALA A 5 -12.18 24.54 -10.83
CA ALA A 5 -10.86 24.64 -10.21
C ALA A 5 -10.47 23.30 -9.56
N THR A 6 -11.42 22.65 -8.86
CA THR A 6 -11.22 21.33 -8.26
C THR A 6 -11.28 20.23 -9.31
N LYS A 7 -10.28 19.36 -9.33
CA LYS A 7 -10.19 18.19 -10.19
C LYS A 7 -10.60 16.92 -9.46
N ILE A 8 -11.28 16.02 -10.16
CA ILE A 8 -11.71 14.72 -9.63
C ILE A 8 -10.73 13.66 -10.13
N VAL A 9 -10.05 12.99 -9.21
CA VAL A 9 -9.21 11.83 -9.48
C VAL A 9 -9.97 10.57 -9.10
N ALA A 10 -10.14 9.63 -10.04
CA ALA A 10 -10.84 8.38 -9.79
C ALA A 10 -9.92 7.18 -10.05
N THR A 11 -9.79 6.28 -9.08
CA THR A 11 -9.06 5.04 -9.26
C THR A 11 -9.93 4.03 -10.00
N ILE A 12 -9.39 3.44 -11.08
CA ILE A 12 -10.06 2.40 -11.84
C ILE A 12 -9.72 1.03 -11.25
N GLY A 13 -10.76 0.29 -10.92
CA GLY A 13 -10.71 -1.06 -10.38
C GLY A 13 -11.69 -1.99 -11.11
N PRO A 14 -11.87 -3.23 -10.65
CA PRO A 14 -12.73 -4.22 -11.32
C PRO A 14 -14.16 -3.72 -11.58
N ALA A 15 -14.73 -2.96 -10.66
CA ALA A 15 -16.09 -2.43 -10.78
C ALA A 15 -16.23 -1.27 -11.80
N SER A 16 -15.13 -0.69 -12.26
CA SER A 16 -15.09 0.49 -13.15
C SER A 16 -14.28 0.26 -14.41
N SER A 17 -13.94 -0.99 -14.74
CA SER A 17 -13.11 -1.35 -15.89
C SER A 17 -13.93 -1.78 -17.11
N THR A 18 -15.11 -1.16 -17.33
CA THR A 18 -15.85 -1.33 -18.59
C THR A 18 -16.00 0.01 -19.29
N PHE A 19 -16.11 -0.02 -20.62
CA PHE A 19 -16.21 1.18 -21.44
C PHE A 19 -17.40 2.06 -21.02
N GLU A 20 -18.57 1.46 -20.79
CA GLU A 20 -19.80 2.17 -20.45
C GLU A 20 -19.72 2.83 -19.07
N VAL A 21 -19.05 2.18 -18.11
CA VAL A 21 -18.84 2.78 -16.79
C VAL A 21 -17.87 3.93 -16.86
N LEU A 22 -16.76 3.77 -17.60
CA LEU A 22 -15.78 4.84 -17.82
C LEU A 22 -16.40 6.04 -18.51
N GLN A 23 -17.21 5.82 -19.55
CA GLN A 23 -17.92 6.90 -20.22
C GLN A 23 -18.80 7.69 -19.24
N ARG A 24 -19.64 7.01 -18.44
CA ARG A 24 -20.48 7.67 -17.44
C ARG A 24 -19.68 8.43 -16.39
N MET A 25 -18.53 7.88 -15.94
CA MET A 25 -17.64 8.55 -15.00
C MET A 25 -17.05 9.85 -15.60
N ILE A 26 -16.65 9.79 -16.87
CA ILE A 26 -16.11 10.94 -17.60
C ILE A 26 -17.19 12.02 -17.79
N GLU A 27 -18.41 11.64 -18.19
CA GLU A 27 -19.57 12.52 -18.33
C GLU A 27 -19.95 13.16 -16.98
N ALA A 28 -19.88 12.38 -15.88
CA ALA A 28 -20.11 12.86 -14.51
C ALA A 28 -19.03 13.83 -14.02
N GLY A 29 -17.88 13.90 -14.72
CA GLY A 29 -16.89 14.94 -14.47
C GLY A 29 -15.57 14.47 -13.92
N VAL A 30 -15.18 13.22 -14.06
CA VAL A 30 -13.81 12.76 -13.78
C VAL A 30 -12.83 13.52 -14.67
N ASP A 31 -11.73 13.99 -14.11
CA ASP A 31 -10.67 14.72 -14.79
C ASP A 31 -9.39 13.88 -14.94
N VAL A 32 -9.13 12.99 -13.97
CA VAL A 32 -7.94 12.13 -13.92
C VAL A 32 -8.34 10.71 -13.55
N VAL A 33 -7.87 9.74 -14.30
CA VAL A 33 -7.97 8.33 -13.96
C VAL A 33 -6.64 7.86 -13.36
N ARG A 34 -6.69 7.27 -12.16
CA ARG A 34 -5.54 6.66 -11.50
C ARG A 34 -5.53 5.15 -11.72
N LEU A 35 -4.43 4.64 -12.24
CA LEU A 35 -4.13 3.21 -12.36
C LEU A 35 -3.15 2.82 -11.25
N ASN A 36 -3.60 1.98 -10.32
CA ASN A 36 -2.77 1.52 -9.19
C ASN A 36 -1.92 0.33 -9.60
N PHE A 37 -0.61 0.55 -9.80
CA PHE A 37 0.36 -0.47 -10.21
C PHE A 37 0.79 -1.41 -9.08
N SER A 38 0.27 -1.23 -7.87
CA SER A 38 0.45 -2.20 -6.78
C SER A 38 -0.35 -3.49 -7.00
N HIS A 39 -1.30 -3.51 -7.95
CA HIS A 39 -2.18 -4.63 -8.27
C HIS A 39 -2.37 -4.77 -9.77
N GLY A 40 -2.51 -6.01 -10.25
CA GLY A 40 -2.70 -6.31 -11.67
C GLY A 40 -1.40 -6.51 -12.42
N LYS A 41 -1.52 -6.86 -13.70
CA LYS A 41 -0.39 -7.08 -14.61
C LYS A 41 -0.22 -5.88 -15.55
N ALA A 42 0.94 -5.76 -16.16
CA ALA A 42 1.23 -4.68 -17.11
C ALA A 42 0.20 -4.62 -18.26
N GLU A 43 -0.17 -5.78 -18.79
CA GLU A 43 -1.13 -5.90 -19.88
C GLU A 43 -2.52 -5.36 -19.50
N ASP A 44 -2.96 -5.61 -18.24
CA ASP A 44 -4.23 -5.10 -17.72
C ASP A 44 -4.22 -3.57 -17.63
N HIS A 45 -3.09 -2.99 -17.22
CA HIS A 45 -2.96 -1.53 -17.14
C HIS A 45 -2.90 -0.87 -18.52
N ILE A 46 -2.24 -1.50 -19.49
CA ILE A 46 -2.22 -1.04 -20.88
C ILE A 46 -3.63 -1.05 -21.45
N ALA A 47 -4.37 -2.16 -21.29
CA ALA A 47 -5.74 -2.29 -21.78
C ALA A 47 -6.67 -1.25 -21.13
N ARG A 48 -6.57 -1.04 -19.81
CA ARG A 48 -7.36 -0.01 -19.10
C ARG A 48 -7.02 1.39 -19.57
N ALA A 49 -5.73 1.71 -19.75
CA ALA A 49 -5.32 3.01 -20.25
C ALA A 49 -5.87 3.29 -21.64
N GLN A 50 -5.88 2.29 -22.54
CA GLN A 50 -6.46 2.43 -23.85
C GLN A 50 -7.98 2.64 -23.79
N MET A 51 -8.67 1.84 -22.97
CA MET A 51 -10.12 1.98 -22.78
C MET A 51 -10.52 3.37 -22.24
N VAL A 52 -9.72 3.93 -21.33
CA VAL A 52 -9.94 5.31 -20.85
C VAL A 52 -9.78 6.32 -21.97
N ARG A 53 -8.78 6.18 -22.84
CA ARG A 53 -8.59 7.07 -24.00
C ARG A 53 -9.75 6.98 -24.99
N ASP A 54 -10.22 5.77 -25.25
CA ASP A 54 -11.35 5.54 -26.17
C ASP A 54 -12.65 6.15 -25.59
N ALA A 55 -12.92 5.95 -24.30
CA ALA A 55 -14.07 6.54 -23.63
C ALA A 55 -13.98 8.08 -23.56
N ALA A 56 -12.78 8.62 -23.33
CA ALA A 56 -12.54 10.07 -23.33
C ALA A 56 -12.81 10.68 -24.74
N ALA A 57 -12.34 10.03 -25.79
CA ALA A 57 -12.59 10.44 -27.16
C ALA A 57 -14.08 10.40 -27.50
N ALA A 58 -14.80 9.36 -27.07
CA ALA A 58 -16.25 9.24 -27.27
C ALA A 58 -17.04 10.35 -26.55
N CYS A 59 -16.55 10.82 -25.40
CA CYS A 59 -17.14 11.94 -24.65
C CYS A 59 -16.67 13.32 -25.12
N GLY A 60 -15.75 13.40 -26.10
CA GLY A 60 -15.14 14.65 -26.52
C GLY A 60 -14.40 15.39 -25.39
N ARG A 61 -13.79 14.66 -24.45
CA ARG A 61 -13.08 15.21 -23.31
C ARG A 61 -11.64 14.69 -23.23
N GLU A 62 -10.75 15.53 -22.75
CA GLU A 62 -9.40 15.14 -22.40
C GLU A 62 -9.35 14.68 -20.93
N ILE A 63 -8.86 13.46 -20.70
CA ILE A 63 -8.73 12.85 -19.39
C ILE A 63 -7.27 12.46 -19.18
N ALA A 64 -6.69 12.91 -18.07
CA ALA A 64 -5.36 12.48 -17.69
C ALA A 64 -5.37 11.03 -17.17
N VAL A 65 -4.34 10.25 -17.53
CA VAL A 65 -4.10 8.92 -16.98
C VAL A 65 -2.88 9.01 -16.08
N MET A 66 -3.06 8.75 -14.80
CA MET A 66 -2.02 8.73 -13.78
C MET A 66 -1.63 7.30 -13.46
N ALA A 67 -0.38 6.94 -13.72
CA ALA A 67 0.20 5.69 -13.25
C ALA A 67 0.76 5.91 -11.84
N ASP A 68 0.14 5.26 -10.86
CA ASP A 68 0.65 5.22 -9.50
C ASP A 68 1.56 4.01 -9.34
N LEU A 69 2.85 4.26 -9.50
CA LEU A 69 3.86 3.21 -9.51
C LEU A 69 4.06 2.65 -8.09
N GLN A 70 4.17 1.34 -8.03
CA GLN A 70 4.57 0.66 -6.81
C GLN A 70 6.03 1.06 -6.50
N GLY A 71 6.23 1.88 -5.47
CA GLY A 71 7.55 2.14 -4.92
C GLY A 71 8.10 0.90 -4.18
N PRO A 72 9.34 0.94 -3.67
CA PRO A 72 9.84 -0.06 -2.76
C PRO A 72 8.95 -0.07 -1.51
N LYS A 73 8.05 -1.07 -1.44
CA LYS A 73 7.18 -1.26 -0.29
C LYS A 73 7.77 -2.37 0.56
N ILE A 74 8.30 -2.00 1.72
CA ILE A 74 8.79 -2.95 2.71
C ILE A 74 7.58 -3.69 3.28
N ARG A 75 7.62 -5.02 3.24
CA ARG A 75 6.55 -5.89 3.76
C ARG A 75 7.09 -6.84 4.80
N ILE A 76 6.28 -7.10 5.80
CA ILE A 76 6.51 -8.20 6.73
C ILE A 76 6.18 -9.55 6.06
N GLY A 77 6.77 -10.61 6.58
CA GLY A 77 6.49 -11.99 6.18
C GLY A 77 5.12 -12.47 6.63
N LYS A 78 4.86 -13.75 6.39
CA LYS A 78 3.60 -14.40 6.79
C LYS A 78 3.69 -14.91 8.23
N PHE A 79 2.54 -14.95 8.89
CA PHE A 79 2.38 -15.58 10.20
C PHE A 79 1.85 -17.00 10.06
N SER A 80 2.29 -17.90 10.94
CA SER A 80 1.84 -19.29 10.99
C SER A 80 0.32 -19.41 11.21
N ASN A 81 -0.25 -18.49 11.97
CA ASN A 81 -1.69 -18.44 12.26
C ASN A 81 -2.43 -17.38 11.41
N GLY A 82 -1.81 -16.87 10.34
CA GLY A 82 -2.37 -15.84 9.46
C GLY A 82 -2.30 -14.43 10.02
N LYS A 83 -2.51 -14.24 11.31
CA LYS A 83 -2.44 -12.95 12.01
C LYS A 83 -1.99 -13.10 13.45
N ILE A 84 -1.54 -12.01 14.04
CA ILE A 84 -1.24 -11.88 15.46
C ILE A 84 -1.87 -10.61 16.02
N GLU A 85 -1.97 -10.54 17.33
CA GLU A 85 -2.39 -9.35 18.05
C GLU A 85 -1.22 -8.81 18.88
N LEU A 86 -0.99 -7.51 18.81
CA LEU A 86 0.04 -6.82 19.56
C LEU A 86 -0.60 -5.74 20.44
N ALA A 87 -0.21 -5.71 21.70
CA ALA A 87 -0.62 -4.71 22.67
C ALA A 87 0.52 -3.71 22.94
N LYS A 88 0.15 -2.50 23.38
CA LYS A 88 1.13 -1.49 23.83
C LYS A 88 2.05 -2.05 24.90
N GLY A 89 3.35 -1.91 24.69
CA GLY A 89 4.40 -2.40 25.58
C GLY A 89 4.90 -3.79 25.22
N ASP A 90 4.27 -4.49 24.30
CA ASP A 90 4.76 -5.79 23.85
C ASP A 90 6.12 -5.64 23.15
N ALA A 91 7.00 -6.60 23.44
CA ALA A 91 8.23 -6.77 22.67
C ALA A 91 7.93 -7.56 21.40
N PHE A 92 8.44 -7.08 20.26
CA PHE A 92 8.26 -7.74 18.98
C PHE A 92 9.54 -7.67 18.14
N ILE A 93 9.87 -8.73 17.42
CA ILE A 93 11.11 -8.82 16.64
C ILE A 93 10.78 -8.85 15.14
N LEU A 94 11.38 -7.94 14.39
CA LEU A 94 11.45 -8.05 12.95
C LEU A 94 12.77 -8.70 12.57
N ASP A 95 12.74 -9.87 11.95
CA ASP A 95 13.93 -10.69 11.69
C ASP A 95 14.07 -10.97 10.19
N ALA A 96 15.09 -10.40 9.58
CA ALA A 96 15.35 -10.57 8.15
C ALA A 96 15.62 -12.04 7.74
N ALA A 97 15.98 -12.91 8.69
CA ALA A 97 16.21 -14.33 8.44
C ALA A 97 14.97 -15.21 8.72
N CYS A 98 13.91 -14.66 9.32
CA CYS A 98 12.71 -15.42 9.64
C CYS A 98 11.88 -15.69 8.37
N GLU A 99 11.53 -16.95 8.13
CA GLU A 99 10.68 -17.35 7.00
C GLU A 99 9.19 -17.36 7.34
N LEU A 100 8.85 -17.79 8.57
CA LEU A 100 7.46 -17.88 9.04
C LEU A 100 7.36 -17.30 10.45
N GLY A 101 6.54 -16.28 10.60
CA GLY A 101 6.38 -15.53 11.84
C GLY A 101 5.41 -16.18 12.82
N ASP A 102 5.50 -15.74 14.05
CA ASP A 102 4.67 -16.14 15.19
C ASP A 102 4.31 -14.91 16.06
N GLN A 103 3.85 -15.13 17.30
CA GLN A 103 3.49 -14.05 18.23
C GLN A 103 4.70 -13.19 18.68
N GLN A 104 5.93 -13.64 18.46
CA GLN A 104 7.14 -12.98 18.97
C GLN A 104 7.94 -12.31 17.86
N ARG A 105 7.89 -12.83 16.62
CA ARG A 105 8.68 -12.37 15.49
C ARG A 105 8.01 -12.57 14.15
N VAL A 106 8.48 -11.80 13.16
CA VAL A 106 8.09 -11.97 11.77
C VAL A 106 9.25 -11.61 10.83
N GLY A 107 9.23 -12.21 9.65
CA GLY A 107 10.19 -11.92 8.58
C GLY A 107 9.97 -10.57 7.92
N LEU A 108 10.93 -10.21 7.06
CA LEU A 108 10.92 -9.02 6.21
C LEU A 108 11.30 -9.40 4.78
N ASP A 109 10.72 -8.72 3.80
CA ASP A 109 11.14 -8.82 2.40
C ASP A 109 12.41 -7.98 2.12
N TYR A 110 12.57 -6.84 2.80
CA TYR A 110 13.78 -6.00 2.72
C TYR A 110 14.83 -6.47 3.72
N LYS A 111 15.75 -7.30 3.24
CA LYS A 111 16.74 -7.99 4.07
C LYS A 111 17.82 -7.06 4.66
N GLU A 112 18.04 -5.92 4.05
CA GLU A 112 19.01 -4.90 4.46
C GLU A 112 18.46 -3.95 5.54
N LEU A 113 17.16 -3.98 5.84
CA LEU A 113 16.53 -3.09 6.83
C LEU A 113 17.27 -3.03 8.19
N PRO A 114 17.79 -4.15 8.75
CA PRO A 114 18.55 -4.08 10.00
C PRO A 114 19.76 -3.17 9.92
N SER A 115 20.40 -3.04 8.75
CA SER A 115 21.59 -2.19 8.54
C SER A 115 21.23 -0.70 8.45
N ASP A 116 20.00 -0.39 8.13
CA ASP A 116 19.52 0.99 7.94
C ASP A 116 18.95 1.61 9.23
N LEU A 117 18.77 0.79 10.28
CA LEU A 117 18.10 1.19 11.50
C LEU A 117 19.05 1.30 12.70
N LYS A 118 18.68 2.16 13.62
CA LYS A 118 19.35 2.34 14.90
C LYS A 118 18.33 2.42 16.05
N SER A 119 18.80 2.22 17.27
CA SER A 119 17.99 2.41 18.47
C SER A 119 17.33 3.79 18.49
N GLY A 120 16.04 3.82 18.81
CA GLY A 120 15.18 5.00 18.83
C GLY A 120 14.43 5.28 17.52
N ASP A 121 14.75 4.62 16.43
CA ASP A 121 13.99 4.74 15.18
C ASP A 121 12.56 4.23 15.35
N VAL A 122 11.64 4.79 14.56
CA VAL A 122 10.21 4.46 14.62
C VAL A 122 9.79 3.78 13.32
N LEU A 123 9.17 2.62 13.44
CA LEU A 123 8.61 1.86 12.33
C LEU A 123 7.10 1.92 12.38
N LEU A 124 6.50 2.18 11.23
CA LEU A 124 5.04 2.24 11.06
C LEU A 124 4.59 1.02 10.25
N LEU A 125 3.71 0.21 10.83
CA LEU A 125 3.11 -0.96 10.18
C LEU A 125 1.61 -0.75 10.02
N ASN A 126 1.01 -1.40 9.03
CA ASN A 126 -0.43 -1.34 8.75
C ASN A 126 -0.93 0.13 8.66
N ASP A 127 -0.29 0.91 7.76
CA ASP A 127 -0.59 2.33 7.52
C ASP A 127 -0.52 3.21 8.80
N GLY A 128 0.35 2.82 9.76
CA GLY A 128 0.58 3.56 10.99
C GLY A 128 -0.33 3.16 12.17
N LEU A 129 -1.19 2.16 12.00
CA LEU A 129 -2.00 1.63 13.11
C LEU A 129 -1.14 0.93 14.16
N ILE A 130 0.01 0.37 13.76
CA ILE A 130 0.98 -0.22 14.67
C ILE A 130 2.26 0.59 14.58
N VAL A 131 2.68 1.11 15.71
CA VAL A 131 3.90 1.90 15.87
C VAL A 131 4.88 1.11 16.71
N LEU A 132 6.06 0.82 16.15
CA LEU A 132 7.14 0.14 16.84
C LEU A 132 8.30 1.12 17.06
N THR A 133 8.91 1.09 18.23
CA THR A 133 10.20 1.74 18.47
C THR A 133 11.30 0.69 18.44
N VAL A 134 12.36 0.96 17.71
CA VAL A 134 13.54 0.13 17.68
C VAL A 134 14.31 0.30 18.98
N ASP A 135 14.45 -0.78 19.76
CA ASP A 135 15.23 -0.81 20.99
C ASP A 135 16.71 -1.04 20.68
N ARG A 136 16.99 -2.06 19.85
CA ARG A 136 18.32 -2.39 19.35
C ARG A 136 18.25 -3.22 18.08
N VAL A 137 19.36 -3.26 17.35
CA VAL A 137 19.56 -4.17 16.21
C VAL A 137 20.70 -5.12 16.52
N GLN A 138 20.54 -6.39 16.19
CA GLN A 138 21.55 -7.42 16.40
C GLN A 138 21.53 -8.42 15.24
N GLY A 139 22.52 -8.36 14.37
CA GLY A 139 22.55 -9.20 13.16
C GLY A 139 21.35 -8.93 12.25
N SER A 140 20.56 -9.97 11.98
CA SER A 140 19.33 -9.88 11.18
C SER A 140 18.10 -9.45 11.99
N GLU A 141 18.21 -9.32 13.31
CA GLU A 141 17.10 -9.07 14.22
C GLU A 141 17.00 -7.60 14.63
N ILE A 142 15.80 -7.04 14.49
CA ILE A 142 15.42 -5.72 14.96
C ILE A 142 14.48 -5.91 16.14
N PHE A 143 14.97 -5.66 17.35
CA PHE A 143 14.19 -5.73 18.58
C PHE A 143 13.41 -4.45 18.75
N THR A 144 12.11 -4.57 18.94
CA THR A 144 11.21 -3.40 19.03
C THR A 144 10.24 -3.53 20.19
N THR A 145 9.73 -2.37 20.63
CA THR A 145 8.61 -2.25 21.57
C THR A 145 7.43 -1.57 20.91
N VAL A 146 6.23 -2.10 21.08
CA VAL A 146 4.98 -1.55 20.55
C VAL A 146 4.60 -0.27 21.30
N ARG A 147 4.42 0.84 20.57
CA ARG A 147 4.06 2.15 21.13
C ARG A 147 2.62 2.57 20.92
N SER A 148 1.84 1.90 20.08
CA SER A 148 0.47 2.31 19.75
C SER A 148 -0.33 2.61 21.03
N GLU A 149 -0.98 3.76 21.07
CA GLU A 149 -1.70 4.23 22.26
C GLU A 149 -3.15 3.73 22.32
N GLU A 150 -3.70 3.26 21.22
CA GLU A 150 -5.09 2.83 21.13
C GLU A 150 -5.20 1.40 20.58
N HIS A 151 -5.69 0.51 21.42
CA HIS A 151 -6.19 -0.84 21.14
C HIS A 151 -5.15 -1.89 20.68
N THR A 152 -5.43 -3.14 21.01
CA THR A 152 -4.81 -4.33 20.41
C THR A 152 -4.95 -4.25 18.89
N SER A 153 -3.85 -4.19 18.18
CA SER A 153 -3.86 -4.08 16.71
C SER A 153 -3.52 -5.42 16.07
N GLU A 154 -4.32 -5.82 15.10
CA GLU A 154 -4.05 -7.03 14.31
C GLU A 154 -2.97 -6.74 13.27
N LEU A 155 -1.99 -7.63 13.15
CA LEU A 155 -0.94 -7.62 12.14
C LEU A 155 -1.08 -8.87 11.26
N GLN A 156 -1.19 -8.67 9.95
CA GLN A 156 -1.40 -9.73 8.95
C GLN A 156 -0.26 -9.75 7.93
#